data_fb8624124a2221d9e6b6a0fa71f4a7b4
#
_entry.id   fb8624124a2221d9e6b6a0fa71f4a7b4
#
_cell.length_a   1.000
_cell.length_b   1.000
_cell.length_c   1.000
_cell.angle_alpha   90.00
_cell.angle_beta   90.00
_cell.angle_gamma   90.00
#
_symmetry.space_group_name_H-M   'P 1'
#
loop_
_entity.id
_entity.type
_entity.pdbx_description
1 polymer ?
#
loop_
_entity_poly.entity_id
_entity_poly.type
_entity_poly.pdbx_seq_one_letter_code
_entity_poly.pdbx_strand_id
1 'polypeptide(L)'
;DVKEQYELVHAGGGIVSHAHPFREEDYIPEIRLFPDCVDAVEGINATHESPASTSHKNILYNEKAIAYAKEHGLPITAGSDQHTTRMIGGGMLFDRKLSDEKDFCRAVLAGEAKAYWNGSEFYG
;
A
#
# COMPACT_ATOMS: atom_id res chain seq x y z
N ASP A 1 -2.76 11.55 -17.73
CA ASP A 1 -3.32 10.23 -17.45
C ASP A 1 -2.41 9.44 -16.48
N VAL A 2 -2.81 8.25 -16.10
CA VAL A 2 -2.07 7.44 -15.11
C VAL A 2 -0.70 7.02 -15.64
N LYS A 3 -0.61 6.65 -16.90
CA LYS A 3 0.66 6.25 -17.53
C LYS A 3 1.66 7.41 -17.53
N GLU A 4 1.21 8.59 -17.90
CA GLU A 4 2.04 9.80 -17.91
C GLU A 4 2.56 10.13 -16.52
N GLN A 5 1.71 10.05 -15.50
CA GLN A 5 2.11 10.26 -14.10
C GLN A 5 3.15 9.24 -13.65
N TYR A 6 2.96 7.96 -13.99
CA TYR A 6 3.91 6.90 -13.71
C TYR A 6 5.28 7.18 -14.35
N GLU A 7 5.30 7.57 -15.61
CA GLU A 7 6.53 7.92 -16.32
C GLU A 7 7.24 9.13 -15.71
N LEU A 8 6.49 10.15 -15.29
CA LEU A 8 7.06 11.34 -14.63
C LEU A 8 7.66 11.02 -13.27
N VAL A 9 7.01 10.19 -12.47
CA VAL A 9 7.55 9.74 -11.17
C VAL A 9 8.86 8.96 -11.38
N HIS A 10 8.88 8.05 -12.34
CA HIS A 10 10.08 7.29 -12.69
C HIS A 10 11.21 8.16 -13.19
N ALA A 11 10.91 9.17 -14.02
CA ALA A 11 11.91 10.12 -14.50
C ALA A 11 12.56 10.89 -13.33
N GLY A 12 11.82 11.13 -12.25
CA GLY A 12 12.32 11.74 -11.02
C GLY A 12 13.02 10.78 -10.05
N GLY A 13 13.12 9.49 -10.39
CA GLY A 13 13.77 8.47 -9.54
C GLY A 13 12.86 7.88 -8.46
N GLY A 14 11.56 8.12 -8.52
CA GLY A 14 10.57 7.61 -7.57
C GLY A 14 9.92 6.30 -8.00
N ILE A 15 9.05 5.78 -7.14
CA ILE A 15 8.19 4.63 -7.42
C ILE A 15 6.73 4.99 -7.14
N VAL A 16 5.82 4.23 -7.72
CA VAL A 16 4.38 4.42 -7.57
C VAL A 16 3.80 3.22 -6.83
N SER A 17 3.16 3.47 -5.69
CA SER A 17 2.36 2.46 -4.99
C SER A 17 0.88 2.81 -5.11
N HIS A 18 0.07 1.84 -5.54
CA HIS A 18 -1.38 2.02 -5.67
C HIS A 18 -2.03 1.93 -4.29
N ALA A 19 -2.49 3.06 -3.79
CA ALA A 19 -3.14 3.14 -2.47
C ALA A 19 -4.52 2.48 -2.51
N HIS A 20 -4.80 1.63 -1.51
CA HIS A 20 -6.10 0.99 -1.25
C HIS A 20 -6.95 0.73 -2.51
N PRO A 21 -6.47 -0.11 -3.46
CA PRO A 21 -7.06 -0.21 -4.81
C PRO A 21 -8.50 -0.75 -4.85
N PHE A 22 -8.95 -1.42 -3.80
CA PHE A 22 -10.29 -2.02 -3.73
C PHE A 22 -11.23 -1.34 -2.76
N ARG A 23 -10.83 -0.19 -2.18
CA ARG A 23 -11.71 0.55 -1.28
C ARG A 23 -12.94 1.04 -2.02
N GLU A 24 -14.11 0.85 -1.41
CA GLU A 24 -15.39 1.31 -1.92
C GLU A 24 -15.93 2.42 -1.02
N GLU A 25 -16.34 3.52 -1.62
CA GLU A 25 -16.95 4.68 -0.98
C GLU A 25 -17.91 5.36 -1.96
N ASP A 26 -18.83 6.15 -1.44
CA ASP A 26 -19.83 6.86 -2.27
C ASP A 26 -19.19 7.78 -3.31
N TYR A 27 -18.02 8.33 -3.01
CA TYR A 27 -17.28 9.21 -3.92
C TYR A 27 -16.38 8.46 -4.91
N ILE A 28 -16.30 7.13 -4.81
CA ILE A 28 -15.54 6.29 -5.73
C ILE A 28 -16.52 5.64 -6.71
N PRO A 29 -16.61 6.14 -7.96
CA PRO A 29 -17.63 5.66 -8.90
C PRO A 29 -17.37 4.23 -9.39
N GLU A 30 -16.09 3.81 -9.45
CA GLU A 30 -15.70 2.48 -9.90
C GLU A 30 -14.29 2.14 -9.43
N ILE A 31 -14.02 0.85 -9.29
CA ILE A 31 -12.66 0.34 -9.05
C ILE A 31 -11.91 0.37 -10.38
N ARG A 32 -10.73 1.01 -10.38
CA ARG A 32 -9.84 1.08 -11.55
C ARG A 32 -8.47 0.57 -11.18
N LEU A 33 -7.96 -0.38 -11.96
CA LEU A 33 -6.70 -1.05 -11.72
C LEU A 33 -5.72 -0.76 -12.86
N PHE A 34 -4.46 -0.50 -12.51
CA PHE A 34 -3.41 -0.10 -13.45
C PHE A 34 -2.12 -0.89 -13.19
N PRO A 35 -2.14 -2.24 -13.35
CA PRO A 35 -1.00 -3.09 -12.98
C PRO A 35 0.29 -2.76 -13.72
N ASP A 36 0.18 -2.20 -14.93
CA ASP A 36 1.35 -1.83 -15.74
C ASP A 36 1.87 -0.42 -15.46
N CYS A 37 1.18 0.34 -14.60
CA CYS A 37 1.51 1.72 -14.27
C CYS A 37 1.76 1.93 -12.77
N VAL A 38 2.10 0.88 -12.04
CA VAL A 38 2.47 0.91 -10.63
C VAL A 38 3.64 -0.04 -10.37
N ASP A 39 4.39 0.24 -9.32
CA ASP A 39 5.54 -0.56 -8.89
C ASP A 39 5.21 -1.43 -7.68
N ALA A 40 4.20 -1.02 -6.93
CA ALA A 40 3.77 -1.70 -5.72
C ALA A 40 2.27 -1.46 -5.49
N VAL A 41 1.69 -2.22 -4.57
CA VAL A 41 0.29 -2.09 -4.17
C VAL A 41 0.23 -1.96 -2.66
N GLU A 42 -0.54 -1.01 -2.14
CA GLU A 42 -0.86 -0.97 -0.72
C GLU A 42 -1.76 -2.18 -0.39
N GLY A 43 -1.12 -3.25 0.07
CA GLY A 43 -1.81 -4.49 0.44
C GLY A 43 -2.44 -4.43 1.82
N ILE A 44 -1.82 -3.67 2.72
CA ILE A 44 -2.32 -3.46 4.08
C ILE A 44 -2.57 -1.96 4.30
N ASN A 45 -3.84 -1.60 4.42
CA ASN A 45 -4.28 -0.31 4.90
C ASN A 45 -4.90 -0.55 6.28
N ALA A 46 -4.23 -0.09 7.34
CA ALA A 46 -4.65 -0.38 8.71
C ALA A 46 -5.99 0.26 9.09
N THR A 47 -6.40 1.32 8.39
CA THR A 47 -7.71 1.94 8.59
C THR A 47 -8.86 0.99 8.24
N HIS A 48 -8.69 0.10 7.27
CA HIS A 48 -9.71 -0.88 6.90
C HIS A 48 -10.04 -1.87 8.02
N GLU A 49 -9.12 -2.07 8.95
CA GLU A 49 -9.27 -3.01 10.07
C GLU A 49 -9.34 -2.29 11.43
N SER A 50 -9.10 -0.98 11.46
CA SER A 50 -9.01 -0.23 12.72
C SER A 50 -10.37 -0.02 13.37
N PRO A 51 -10.51 -0.31 14.68
CA PRO A 51 -11.72 0.03 15.44
C PRO A 51 -11.92 1.54 15.61
N ALA A 52 -10.87 2.34 15.41
CA ALA A 52 -10.94 3.81 15.49
C ALA A 52 -11.51 4.44 14.21
N SER A 53 -11.56 3.70 13.11
CA SER A 53 -12.14 4.17 11.86
C SER A 53 -13.66 4.12 11.91
N THR A 54 -14.32 5.17 11.43
CA THR A 54 -15.77 5.22 11.25
C THR A 54 -16.18 4.90 9.81
N SER A 55 -15.22 4.86 8.90
CA SER A 55 -15.38 4.50 7.49
C SER A 55 -14.30 3.51 7.09
N HIS A 56 -14.40 2.92 5.92
CA HIS A 56 -13.41 2.01 5.33
C HIS A 56 -13.16 0.71 6.13
N LYS A 57 -14.06 0.34 7.04
CA LYS A 57 -13.92 -0.87 7.85
C LYS A 57 -14.35 -2.12 7.09
N ASN A 58 -13.49 -2.59 6.20
CA ASN A 58 -13.70 -3.86 5.55
C ASN A 58 -12.33 -4.51 5.27
N ILE A 59 -12.03 -5.56 6.01
CA ILE A 59 -10.77 -6.30 5.86
C ILE A 59 -10.61 -6.93 4.47
N LEU A 60 -11.73 -7.19 3.76
CA LEU A 60 -11.68 -7.77 2.42
C LEU A 60 -10.99 -6.85 1.41
N TYR A 61 -10.93 -5.55 1.67
CA TYR A 61 -10.19 -4.62 0.82
C TYR A 61 -8.70 -4.94 0.83
N ASN A 62 -8.15 -5.25 2.00
CA ASN A 62 -6.74 -5.67 2.13
C ASN A 62 -6.52 -7.04 1.49
N GLU A 63 -7.39 -8.00 1.76
CA GLU A 63 -7.29 -9.34 1.15
C GLU A 63 -7.29 -9.28 -0.38
N LYS A 64 -8.19 -8.49 -0.96
CA LYS A 64 -8.28 -8.28 -2.41
C LYS A 64 -7.02 -7.60 -2.96
N ALA A 65 -6.49 -6.61 -2.26
CA ALA A 65 -5.27 -5.90 -2.67
C ALA A 65 -4.06 -6.83 -2.66
N ILE A 66 -3.91 -7.66 -1.65
CA ILE A 66 -2.83 -8.64 -1.54
C ILE A 66 -2.93 -9.69 -2.65
N ALA A 67 -4.14 -10.21 -2.92
CA ALA A 67 -4.36 -11.18 -3.99
C ALA A 67 -4.03 -10.59 -5.37
N TYR A 68 -4.46 -9.36 -5.61
CA TYR A 68 -4.17 -8.61 -6.82
C TYR A 68 -2.67 -8.39 -7.01
N ALA A 69 -1.97 -7.98 -5.97
CA ALA A 69 -0.53 -7.79 -6.03
C ALA A 69 0.20 -9.10 -6.38
N LYS A 70 -0.20 -10.20 -5.76
CA LYS A 70 0.37 -11.53 -6.07
C LYS A 70 0.10 -11.95 -7.51
N GLU A 71 -1.10 -11.74 -8.01
CA GLU A 71 -1.48 -12.08 -9.38
C GLU A 71 -0.59 -11.35 -10.40
N HIS A 72 -0.23 -10.09 -10.12
CA HIS A 72 0.57 -9.27 -11.02
C HIS A 72 2.06 -9.23 -10.67
N GLY A 73 2.50 -10.02 -9.70
CA GLY A 73 3.91 -10.06 -9.29
C GLY A 73 4.41 -8.74 -8.69
N LEU A 74 3.53 -7.96 -8.10
CA LEU A 74 3.86 -6.67 -7.49
C LEU A 74 4.16 -6.83 -5.98
N PRO A 75 5.17 -6.15 -5.44
CA PRO A 75 5.35 -6.09 -4.00
C PRO A 75 4.22 -5.32 -3.34
N ILE A 76 3.95 -5.62 -2.06
CA ILE A 76 2.99 -4.87 -1.29
C ILE A 76 3.68 -3.86 -0.37
N THR A 77 2.95 -2.78 -0.06
CA THR A 77 3.28 -1.84 1.00
C THR A 77 2.20 -1.89 2.08
N ALA A 78 2.50 -1.34 3.23
CA ALA A 78 1.55 -1.20 4.32
C ALA A 78 1.63 0.21 4.92
N GLY A 79 0.49 0.75 5.25
CA GLY A 79 0.38 2.07 5.84
C GLY A 79 -0.87 2.20 6.70
N SER A 80 -0.97 3.32 7.43
CA SER A 80 -2.08 3.55 8.35
C SER A 80 -3.25 4.30 7.72
N ASP A 81 -3.05 4.98 6.60
CA ASP A 81 -4.06 5.91 6.03
C ASP A 81 -4.54 6.90 7.11
N GLN A 82 -3.58 7.45 7.83
CA GLN A 82 -3.80 8.21 9.04
C GLN A 82 -4.45 9.57 8.77
N HIS A 83 -5.57 9.82 9.42
CA HIS A 83 -6.23 11.12 9.44
C HIS A 83 -6.25 11.73 10.86
N THR A 84 -6.05 10.90 11.88
CA THR A 84 -5.96 11.32 13.30
C THR A 84 -4.89 10.49 14.01
N THR A 85 -4.44 10.94 15.17
CA THR A 85 -3.46 10.20 15.99
C THR A 85 -3.96 8.83 16.48
N ARG A 86 -5.26 8.55 16.39
CA ARG A 86 -5.84 7.26 16.75
C ARG A 86 -5.72 6.21 15.65
N MET A 87 -5.35 6.63 14.45
CA MET A 87 -5.30 5.78 13.25
C MET A 87 -3.88 5.44 12.84
N ILE A 88 -2.90 5.66 13.71
CA ILE A 88 -1.51 5.32 13.47
C ILE A 88 -1.27 3.85 13.82
N GLY A 89 -1.21 3.01 12.84
CA GLY A 89 -1.05 1.58 13.14
C GLY A 89 -0.50 0.75 12.00
N GLY A 90 -0.44 1.29 10.79
CA GLY A 90 0.08 0.55 9.65
C GLY A 90 1.58 0.78 9.43
N GLY A 91 2.27 -0.23 8.94
CA GLY A 91 3.68 -0.07 8.61
C GLY A 91 4.33 -1.33 8.08
N MET A 92 5.60 -1.19 7.70
CA MET A 92 6.43 -2.26 7.17
C MET A 92 7.62 -2.50 8.09
N LEU A 93 7.96 -3.78 8.28
CA LEU A 93 9.12 -4.18 9.08
C LEU A 93 10.23 -4.68 8.14
N PHE A 94 11.42 -4.11 8.32
CA PHE A 94 12.64 -4.54 7.64
C PHE A 94 13.63 -5.09 8.67
N ASP A 95 14.46 -6.03 8.30
CA ASP A 95 15.48 -6.61 9.18
C ASP A 95 16.81 -5.85 9.17
N ARG A 96 16.84 -4.70 8.50
CA ARG A 96 17.97 -3.78 8.45
C ARG A 96 17.50 -2.35 8.52
N LYS A 97 18.39 -1.46 8.91
CA LYS A 97 18.14 -0.02 8.84
C LYS A 97 18.25 0.45 7.38
N LEU A 98 17.23 1.13 6.91
CA LEU A 98 17.24 1.78 5.60
C LEU A 98 18.02 3.09 5.71
N SER A 99 18.85 3.40 4.68
CA SER A 99 19.77 4.52 4.72
C SER A 99 19.12 5.85 4.32
N ASP A 100 18.20 5.83 3.36
CA ASP A 100 17.54 7.01 2.81
C ASP A 100 16.26 6.60 2.05
N GLU A 101 15.59 7.58 1.45
CA GLU A 101 14.38 7.37 0.66
C GLU A 101 14.63 6.50 -0.58
N LYS A 102 15.78 6.60 -1.19
CA LYS A 102 16.15 5.77 -2.36
C LYS A 102 16.33 4.31 -1.97
N ASP A 103 16.95 4.08 -0.82
CA ASP A 103 17.08 2.74 -0.25
C ASP A 103 15.73 2.14 0.11
N PHE A 104 14.81 2.95 0.65
CA PHE A 104 13.42 2.53 0.88
C PHE A 104 12.75 2.08 -0.42
N CYS A 105 12.84 2.88 -1.49
CA CYS A 105 12.28 2.50 -2.79
C CYS A 105 12.87 1.19 -3.31
N ARG A 106 14.20 1.03 -3.22
CA ARG A 106 14.87 -0.23 -3.61
C ARG A 106 14.39 -1.42 -2.79
N ALA A 107 14.27 -1.24 -1.47
CA ALA A 107 13.81 -2.29 -0.56
C ALA A 107 12.37 -2.73 -0.85
N VAL A 108 11.49 -1.77 -1.16
CA VAL A 108 10.11 -2.06 -1.57
C VAL A 108 10.10 -2.87 -2.87
N LEU A 109 10.79 -2.40 -3.91
CA LEU A 109 10.85 -3.07 -5.21
C LEU A 109 11.44 -4.48 -5.12
N ALA A 110 12.42 -4.68 -4.23
CA ALA A 110 13.05 -5.98 -4.00
C ALA A 110 12.23 -6.92 -3.09
N GLY A 111 11.11 -6.44 -2.53
CA GLY A 111 10.30 -7.24 -1.62
C GLY A 111 11.01 -7.59 -0.31
N GLU A 112 11.86 -6.69 0.20
CA GLU A 112 12.68 -6.95 1.40
C GLU A 112 11.90 -6.88 2.72
N ALA A 113 10.67 -6.37 2.73
CA ALA A 113 9.88 -6.33 3.95
C ALA A 113 9.65 -7.74 4.51
N LYS A 114 9.89 -7.90 5.80
CA LYS A 114 9.73 -9.19 6.51
C LYS A 114 8.31 -9.38 7.01
N ALA A 115 7.64 -8.31 7.34
CA ALA A 115 6.27 -8.33 7.80
C ALA A 115 5.60 -6.98 7.59
N TYR A 116 4.29 -6.99 7.62
CA TYR A 116 3.44 -5.83 7.43
C TYR A 116 2.49 -5.72 8.62
N TRP A 117 2.50 -4.60 9.31
CA TRP A 117 1.68 -4.37 10.50
C TRP A 117 0.36 -3.69 10.12
N ASN A 118 -0.77 -4.26 10.53
CA ASN A 118 -2.10 -3.72 10.25
C ASN A 118 -2.72 -2.93 11.42
N GLY A 119 -1.96 -2.74 12.48
CA GLY A 119 -2.42 -2.08 13.70
C GLY A 119 -2.74 -3.04 14.84
N SER A 120 -2.89 -4.34 14.56
CA SER A 120 -3.18 -5.38 15.55
C SER A 120 -2.32 -6.62 15.41
N GLU A 121 -1.96 -6.99 14.19
CA GLU A 121 -1.17 -8.19 13.92
C GLU A 121 -0.24 -8.00 12.73
N PHE A 122 0.74 -8.90 12.60
CA PHE A 122 1.63 -8.94 11.45
C PHE A 122 1.08 -9.85 10.37
N TYR A 123 1.20 -9.39 9.13
CA TYR A 123 1.06 -10.18 7.91
C TYR A 123 2.45 -10.40 7.31
N GLY A 124 2.71 -11.61 6.87
CA GLY A 124 3.99 -12.00 6.26
C GLY A 124 4.84 -12.86 7.17
#